data_efde295e38efbdcee29cf524fb1769ea
#
_entry.id   efde295e38efbdcee29cf524fb1769ea
#
_cell.length_a   1.000
_cell.length_b   1.000
_cell.length_c   1.000
_cell.angle_alpha   90.00
_cell.angle_beta   90.00
_cell.angle_gamma   90.00
#
_symmetry.space_group_name_H-M   'P 1'
#
loop_
_entity.id
_entity.type
_entity.pdbx_description
1 polymer ?
#
loop_
_entity_poly.entity_id
_entity_poly.type
_entity_poly.pdbx_seq_one_letter_code
_entity_poly.pdbx_strand_id
1 'polypeptide(L)'
;MDRLIEFIKSNSFSTAEKLLRKKLEESPNNCYLLTQLANVLWNRCKDKEALSYADKAKEVCPVMSLLNYTRGRILWSLEKGLDYIAFSEHGEGVRWAKKLLRNTQKQIDLIQANQQ
;
A
#
# COMPACT_ATOMS: atom_id res chain seq x y z
N MET A 1 -9.77 16.16 6.74
CA MET A 1 -9.69 14.80 6.17
C MET A 1 -10.62 14.59 4.99
N ASP A 2 -11.80 15.20 4.99
CA ASP A 2 -12.75 15.06 3.86
C ASP A 2 -12.16 15.52 2.53
N ARG A 3 -11.40 16.61 2.55
CA ARG A 3 -10.71 17.11 1.36
C ARG A 3 -9.69 16.11 0.82
N LEU A 4 -8.98 15.44 1.71
CA LEU A 4 -8.00 14.43 1.33
C LEU A 4 -8.67 13.27 0.60
N ILE A 5 -9.81 12.80 1.15
CA ILE A 5 -10.58 11.72 0.53
C ILE A 5 -11.06 12.12 -0.86
N GLU A 6 -11.52 13.35 -1.03
CA GLU A 6 -11.94 13.87 -2.33
C GLU A 6 -10.79 13.88 -3.34
N PHE A 7 -9.60 14.31 -2.94
CA PHE A 7 -8.43 14.33 -3.82
C PHE A 7 -8.03 12.92 -4.24
N ILE A 8 -8.07 11.97 -3.32
CA ILE A 8 -7.76 10.58 -3.65
C ILE A 8 -8.80 10.01 -4.61
N LYS A 9 -10.09 10.25 -4.35
CA LYS A 9 -11.18 9.77 -5.20
C LYS A 9 -11.15 10.37 -6.60
N SER A 10 -10.75 11.64 -6.73
CA SER A 10 -10.66 12.32 -8.03
C SER A 10 -9.34 12.06 -8.75
N ASN A 11 -8.48 11.20 -8.21
CA ASN A 11 -7.14 10.91 -8.74
C ASN A 11 -6.21 12.13 -8.76
N SER A 12 -6.47 13.14 -7.91
CA SER A 12 -5.57 14.30 -7.74
C SER A 12 -4.45 13.96 -6.76
N PHE A 13 -3.63 12.97 -7.12
CA PHE A 13 -2.61 12.42 -6.22
C PHE A 13 -1.51 13.42 -5.88
N SER A 14 -1.15 14.29 -6.79
CA SER A 14 -0.15 15.33 -6.54
C SER A 14 -0.57 16.25 -5.40
N THR A 15 -1.81 16.71 -5.43
CA THR A 15 -2.38 17.59 -4.38
C THR A 15 -2.52 16.82 -3.06
N ALA A 16 -2.97 15.57 -3.13
CA ALA A 16 -3.10 14.72 -1.95
C ALA A 16 -1.74 14.49 -1.29
N GLU A 17 -0.69 14.26 -2.07
CA GLU A 17 0.66 14.08 -1.54
C GLU A 17 1.12 15.31 -0.76
N LYS A 18 0.94 16.50 -1.32
CA LYS A 18 1.33 17.76 -0.66
C LYS A 18 0.59 17.95 0.67
N LEU A 19 -0.72 17.70 0.66
CA LEU A 19 -1.54 17.83 1.86
C LEU A 19 -1.12 16.83 2.94
N LEU A 20 -0.86 15.58 2.56
CA LEU A 20 -0.42 14.54 3.49
C LEU A 20 0.93 14.86 4.10
N ARG A 21 1.89 15.32 3.29
CA ARG A 21 3.21 15.70 3.81
C ARG A 21 3.10 16.84 4.82
N LYS A 22 2.24 17.81 4.54
CA LYS A 22 2.00 18.93 5.46
C LYS A 22 1.39 18.45 6.78
N LYS A 23 0.39 17.58 6.71
CA LYS A 23 -0.25 17.03 7.92
C LYS A 23 0.70 16.16 8.73
N LEU A 24 1.60 15.44 8.07
CA LEU A 24 2.61 14.62 8.74
C LEU A 24 3.65 15.46 9.48
N GLU A 25 3.92 16.69 9.05
CA GLU A 25 4.78 17.61 9.81
C GLU A 25 4.21 17.87 11.21
N GLU A 26 2.88 17.95 11.31
CA GLU A 26 2.19 18.16 12.57
C GLU A 26 2.03 16.87 13.40
N SER A 27 1.90 15.73 12.72
CA SER A 27 1.66 14.42 13.35
C SER A 27 2.52 13.34 12.69
N PRO A 28 3.84 13.32 12.94
CA PRO A 28 4.78 12.45 12.22
C PRO A 28 4.53 10.95 12.38
N ASN A 29 3.89 10.53 13.47
CA ASN A 29 3.63 9.12 13.77
C ASN A 29 2.17 8.72 13.58
N ASN A 30 1.40 9.51 12.85
CA ASN A 30 0.01 9.17 12.57
C ASN A 30 -0.05 8.06 11.53
N CYS A 31 -0.46 6.86 11.94
CA CYS A 31 -0.49 5.68 11.08
C CYS A 31 -1.39 5.84 9.86
N TYR A 32 -2.53 6.48 10.02
CA TYR A 32 -3.46 6.70 8.92
C TYR A 32 -2.82 7.60 7.85
N LEU A 33 -2.20 8.71 8.27
CA LEU A 33 -1.55 9.63 7.36
C LEU A 33 -0.36 8.97 6.63
N LEU A 34 0.45 8.21 7.37
CA LEU A 34 1.57 7.48 6.78
C LEU A 34 1.09 6.46 5.75
N THR A 35 0.03 5.73 6.08
CA THR A 35 -0.55 4.74 5.18
C THR A 35 -1.14 5.39 3.92
N GLN A 36 -1.85 6.49 4.07
CA GLN A 36 -2.43 7.20 2.93
C GLN A 36 -1.34 7.81 2.04
N LEU A 37 -0.27 8.34 2.63
CA LEU A 37 0.86 8.83 1.84
C LEU A 37 1.51 7.70 1.05
N ALA A 38 1.70 6.54 1.68
CA ALA A 38 2.22 5.37 0.98
C ALA A 38 1.33 4.98 -0.21
N ASN A 39 0.02 4.98 -0.01
CA ASN A 39 -0.93 4.66 -1.07
C ASN A 39 -0.85 5.68 -2.23
N VAL A 40 -0.80 6.97 -1.91
CA VAL A 40 -0.69 8.02 -2.92
C VAL A 40 0.63 7.92 -3.69
N LEU A 41 1.73 7.69 -3.01
CA LEU A 41 3.03 7.52 -3.64
C LEU A 41 3.06 6.29 -4.55
N TRP A 42 2.43 5.20 -4.14
CA TRP A 42 2.30 4.02 -4.97
C TRP A 42 1.52 4.31 -6.25
N ASN A 43 0.42 5.07 -6.15
CA ASN A 43 -0.37 5.49 -7.31
C ASN A 43 0.41 6.42 -8.25
N ARG A 44 1.42 7.11 -7.73
CA ARG A 44 2.30 7.98 -8.53
C ARG A 44 3.55 7.25 -9.02
N CYS A 45 3.56 5.92 -8.92
CA CYS A 45 4.67 5.07 -9.35
C CYS A 45 5.98 5.33 -8.59
N LYS A 46 5.89 5.81 -7.36
CA LYS A 46 7.04 6.02 -6.46
C LYS A 46 7.11 4.88 -5.46
N ASP A 47 7.27 3.65 -5.95
CA ASP A 47 7.11 2.44 -5.16
C ASP A 47 8.10 2.32 -3.99
N LYS A 48 9.35 2.68 -4.20
CA LYS A 48 10.38 2.60 -3.15
C LYS A 48 10.08 3.57 -2.00
N GLU A 49 9.73 4.79 -2.34
CA GLU A 49 9.36 5.80 -1.35
C GLU A 49 8.07 5.40 -0.63
N ALA A 50 7.08 4.87 -1.37
CA ALA A 50 5.85 4.36 -0.81
C ALA A 50 6.11 3.25 0.22
N LEU A 51 7.00 2.31 -0.09
CA LEU A 51 7.35 1.24 0.83
C LEU A 51 8.01 1.79 2.10
N SER A 52 8.85 2.80 1.99
CA SER A 52 9.48 3.45 3.14
C SER A 52 8.45 3.99 4.13
N TYR A 53 7.42 4.67 3.64
CA TYR A 53 6.34 5.18 4.50
C TYR A 53 5.47 4.07 5.06
N ALA A 54 5.20 3.03 4.28
CA ALA A 54 4.43 1.89 4.76
C ALA A 54 5.20 1.13 5.85
N ASP A 55 6.51 0.97 5.71
CA ASP A 55 7.35 0.33 6.73
C ASP A 55 7.37 1.17 8.02
N LYS A 56 7.46 2.48 7.90
CA LYS A 56 7.39 3.37 9.06
C LYS A 56 6.05 3.23 9.78
N ALA A 57 4.95 3.19 9.02
CA ALA A 57 3.62 2.99 9.60
C ALA A 57 3.51 1.63 10.31
N LYS A 58 4.14 0.59 9.75
CA LYS A 58 4.12 -0.74 10.34
C LYS A 58 4.86 -0.80 11.68
N GLU A 59 5.94 -0.04 11.84
CA GLU A 59 6.63 0.05 13.12
C GLU A 59 5.73 0.64 14.21
N VAL A 60 4.88 1.61 13.86
CA VAL A 60 3.98 2.27 14.80
C VAL A 60 2.69 1.48 15.03
N CYS A 61 2.11 0.92 13.97
CA CYS A 61 0.81 0.24 14.02
C CYS A 61 0.85 -1.08 13.25
N PRO A 62 1.49 -2.14 13.78
CA PRO A 62 1.72 -3.38 13.03
C PRO A 62 0.47 -4.18 12.66
N VAL A 63 -0.66 -3.95 13.35
CA VAL A 63 -1.88 -4.74 13.11
C VAL A 63 -2.96 -3.99 12.36
N MET A 64 -2.67 -2.82 11.82
CA MET A 64 -3.66 -2.03 11.08
C MET A 64 -3.94 -2.68 9.72
N SER A 65 -5.20 -3.10 9.49
CA SER A 65 -5.58 -3.83 8.26
C SER A 65 -5.35 -3.00 6.98
N LEU A 66 -5.70 -1.72 7.01
CA LEU A 66 -5.50 -0.85 5.85
C LEU A 66 -4.01 -0.73 5.50
N LEU A 67 -3.16 -0.60 6.52
CA LEU A 67 -1.72 -0.55 6.33
C LEU A 67 -1.19 -1.84 5.70
N ASN A 68 -1.60 -2.99 6.24
CA ASN A 68 -1.14 -4.29 5.74
C ASN A 68 -1.60 -4.52 4.29
N TYR A 69 -2.82 -4.10 3.96
CA TYR A 69 -3.31 -4.16 2.59
C TYR A 69 -2.49 -3.25 1.66
N THR A 70 -2.26 -2.00 2.06
CA THR A 70 -1.48 -1.04 1.27
C THR A 70 -0.05 -1.52 1.06
N ARG A 71 0.59 -1.99 2.14
CA ARG A 71 1.95 -2.52 2.09
C ARG A 71 2.04 -3.75 1.17
N GLY A 72 1.03 -4.62 1.23
CA GLY A 72 0.96 -5.78 0.34
C GLY A 72 0.88 -5.40 -1.13
N ARG A 73 0.10 -4.37 -1.46
CA ARG A 73 0.01 -3.86 -2.84
C ARG A 73 1.36 -3.32 -3.32
N ILE A 74 2.05 -2.57 -2.47
CA ILE A 74 3.37 -2.02 -2.80
C ILE A 74 4.37 -3.15 -3.00
N LEU A 75 4.42 -4.10 -2.08
CA LEU A 75 5.31 -5.25 -2.18
C LEU A 75 5.02 -6.10 -3.41
N TRP A 76 3.75 -6.25 -3.76
CA TRP A 76 3.36 -6.96 -4.97
C TRP A 76 3.89 -6.24 -6.20
N SER A 77 3.76 -4.91 -6.26
CA SER A 77 4.32 -4.12 -7.36
C SER A 77 5.84 -4.25 -7.44
N LEU A 78 6.49 -4.52 -6.31
CA LEU A 78 7.94 -4.75 -6.23
C LEU A 78 8.29 -6.25 -6.31
N GLU A 79 7.34 -7.10 -6.70
CA GLU A 79 7.50 -8.55 -6.81
C GLU A 79 7.73 -9.26 -5.47
N LYS A 80 7.26 -8.65 -4.37
CA LYS A 80 7.37 -9.21 -3.02
C LYS A 80 6.01 -9.40 -2.33
N GLY A 81 4.93 -9.42 -3.13
CA GLY A 81 3.58 -9.50 -2.59
C GLY A 81 3.29 -10.74 -1.76
N LEU A 82 4.02 -11.83 -2.00
CA LEU A 82 3.86 -13.07 -1.26
C LEU A 82 4.19 -12.91 0.22
N ASP A 83 5.14 -12.05 0.55
CA ASP A 83 5.55 -11.81 1.94
C ASP A 83 4.43 -11.20 2.79
N TYR A 84 3.53 -10.48 2.15
CA TYR A 84 2.39 -9.85 2.84
C TYR A 84 1.47 -10.89 3.51
N ILE A 85 1.24 -12.01 2.83
CA ILE A 85 0.27 -13.01 3.28
C ILE A 85 0.75 -13.73 4.53
N ALA A 86 2.05 -13.90 4.67
CA ALA A 86 2.63 -14.53 5.87
C ALA A 86 2.36 -13.71 7.14
N PHE A 87 2.12 -12.41 7.02
CA PHE A 87 1.97 -11.50 8.15
C PHE A 87 0.56 -10.96 8.35
N SER A 88 -0.39 -11.31 7.47
CA SER A 88 -1.73 -10.74 7.48
C SER A 88 -2.73 -11.85 7.83
N GLU A 89 -2.98 -12.07 9.12
CA GLU A 89 -3.83 -13.18 9.56
C GLU A 89 -5.31 -12.86 9.73
N HIS A 90 -5.71 -11.58 9.81
CA HIS A 90 -7.08 -11.24 10.18
C HIS A 90 -7.69 -10.09 9.39
N GLY A 91 -9.01 -10.15 9.16
CA GLY A 91 -9.83 -9.07 8.63
C GLY A 91 -9.99 -9.07 7.11
N GLU A 92 -10.57 -8.00 6.60
CA GLU A 92 -10.83 -7.84 5.16
C GLU A 92 -9.55 -7.82 4.33
N GLY A 93 -8.45 -7.36 4.92
CA GLY A 93 -7.14 -7.37 4.26
C GLY A 93 -6.69 -8.76 3.85
N VAL A 94 -7.02 -9.79 4.65
CA VAL A 94 -6.68 -11.18 4.32
C VAL A 94 -7.40 -11.65 3.06
N ARG A 95 -8.69 -11.31 2.94
CA ARG A 95 -9.50 -11.69 1.79
C ARG A 95 -8.94 -11.08 0.50
N TRP A 96 -8.58 -9.80 0.56
CA TRP A 96 -7.97 -9.09 -0.55
C TRP A 96 -6.59 -9.65 -0.90
N ALA A 97 -5.77 -9.93 0.12
CA ALA A 97 -4.44 -10.49 -0.07
C ALA A 97 -4.50 -11.84 -0.77
N LYS A 98 -5.43 -12.71 -0.36
CA LYS A 98 -5.61 -14.02 -1.00
C LYS A 98 -6.04 -13.90 -2.46
N LYS A 99 -6.90 -12.94 -2.77
CA LYS A 99 -7.34 -12.69 -4.14
C LYS A 99 -6.19 -12.16 -4.99
N LEU A 100 -5.42 -11.20 -4.46
CA LEU A 100 -4.24 -10.68 -5.13
C LEU A 100 -3.20 -11.77 -5.38
N LEU A 101 -2.99 -12.64 -4.39
CA LEU A 101 -2.05 -13.76 -4.53
C LEU A 101 -2.46 -14.68 -5.68
N ARG A 102 -3.73 -15.05 -5.76
CA ARG A 102 -4.21 -15.92 -6.84
C ARG A 102 -4.00 -15.29 -8.20
N ASN A 103 -4.28 -13.99 -8.34
CA ASN A 103 -4.10 -13.29 -9.60
C ASN A 103 -2.62 -13.17 -9.97
N THR A 104 -1.77 -12.88 -8.98
CA THR A 104 -0.32 -12.79 -9.18
C THR A 104 0.25 -14.14 -9.60
N GLN A 105 -0.18 -15.21 -8.93
CA GLN A 105 0.28 -16.57 -9.24
C GLN A 105 -0.12 -16.96 -10.67
N LYS A 106 -1.33 -16.63 -11.09
CA LYS A 106 -1.76 -16.86 -12.47
C LYS A 106 -0.89 -16.13 -13.47
N GLN A 107 -0.54 -14.87 -13.20
CA GLN A 107 0.32 -14.10 -14.10
C GLN A 107 1.73 -14.65 -14.14
N ILE A 108 2.27 -15.04 -12.99
CA ILE A 108 3.58 -15.68 -12.92
C ILE A 108 3.59 -16.97 -13.74
N ASP A 109 2.56 -17.81 -13.58
CA ASP A 109 2.43 -19.06 -14.31
C ASP A 109 2.37 -18.82 -15.82
N LEU A 110 1.64 -17.80 -16.26
CA LEU A 110 1.55 -17.43 -17.67
C LEU A 110 2.90 -16.96 -18.23
N ILE A 111 3.63 -16.16 -17.47
CA ILE A 111 4.96 -15.68 -17.86
C ILE A 111 5.91 -16.85 -17.98
N GLN A 112 5.92 -17.77 -17.02
CA GLN A 112 6.78 -18.94 -17.04
C GLN A 112 6.44 -19.88 -18.22
N ALA A 113 5.16 -20.06 -18.50
CA ALA A 113 4.72 -20.86 -19.64
C ALA A 113 5.19 -20.26 -20.96
N ASN A 114 5.21 -18.93 -21.10
CA ASN A 114 5.65 -18.25 -22.31
C ASN A 114 7.17 -18.25 -22.48
N GLN A 115 7.94 -18.52 -21.42
CA GLN A 115 9.40 -18.59 -21.48
C GLN A 115 9.92 -19.98 -21.83
N GLN A 116 9.05 -20.97 -21.85
CA GLN A 116 9.39 -22.32 -22.29
C GLN A 116 9.11 -22.44 -23.78
#